data_3f10f437014f231b9acee8eaaecb11fa
#
_entry.id   3f10f437014f231b9acee8eaaecb11fa
#
_cell.length_a   1.000
_cell.length_b   1.000
_cell.length_c   1.000
_cell.angle_alpha   90.00
_cell.angle_beta   90.00
_cell.angle_gamma   90.00
#
_symmetry.space_group_name_H-M   'P 1'
#
loop_
_entity.id
_entity.type
_entity.pdbx_description
1 polymer ?
#
loop_
_entity_poly.entity_id
_entity_poly.type
_entity_poly.pdbx_seq_one_letter_code
_entity_poly.pdbx_strand_id
1 'polypeptide(L)'
;MSSEKPIEEDETPTVQDIYYLENIEQLEAISDPIRYRMYFIMTEPQTGAQLARALGISRARAHYHLNILKEVGLVTFQGEGMSHGITEKYYQVVAEYLDFSRLIPQDQNLVPNEVTLRSFKAAIKFVTNLLDTSREGISRLQAYQGVGIGFHYILNSKLTPDQFRTVKQEMIALKDRVIEMECQNEHSAEDLPLVNCRTTLFLTPMSDDLFESDTESEE
;
A
#
# COMPACT_ATOMS: atom_id res chain seq x y z
N MET A 1 -54.21 11.13 -0.32
CA MET A 1 -53.04 11.43 0.52
C MET A 1 -51.97 10.40 0.17
N SER A 2 -51.14 10.74 -0.80
CA SER A 2 -50.01 9.89 -1.23
C SER A 2 -48.81 10.22 -0.35
N SER A 3 -48.37 9.25 0.43
CA SER A 3 -47.16 9.34 1.22
C SER A 3 -45.94 9.10 0.29
N GLU A 4 -45.25 10.16 -0.06
CA GLU A 4 -43.93 10.09 -0.63
C GLU A 4 -43.00 9.50 0.42
N LYS A 5 -42.36 8.35 0.09
CA LYS A 5 -41.23 7.85 0.84
C LYS A 5 -40.04 8.80 0.62
N PRO A 6 -39.25 9.11 1.67
CA PRO A 6 -38.00 9.83 1.48
C PRO A 6 -37.07 8.96 0.65
N ILE A 7 -36.44 9.57 -0.34
CA ILE A 7 -35.31 9.00 -1.10
C ILE A 7 -34.17 8.90 -0.09
N GLU A 8 -33.72 7.68 0.24
CA GLU A 8 -32.47 7.45 0.96
C GLU A 8 -31.36 8.08 0.11
N GLU A 9 -30.75 9.14 0.62
CA GLU A 9 -29.51 9.68 0.07
C GLU A 9 -28.48 8.56 0.16
N ASP A 10 -28.09 8.03 -1.00
CA ASP A 10 -27.04 7.03 -1.17
C ASP A 10 -25.74 7.72 -0.75
N GLU A 11 -25.34 7.52 0.51
CA GLU A 11 -24.07 8.06 1.04
C GLU A 11 -22.95 7.48 0.20
N THR A 12 -22.36 8.28 -0.67
CA THR A 12 -21.15 7.91 -1.40
C THR A 12 -20.10 7.55 -0.36
N PRO A 13 -19.53 6.32 -0.39
CA PRO A 13 -18.57 5.90 0.60
C PRO A 13 -17.35 6.80 0.56
N THR A 14 -17.06 7.47 1.68
CA THR A 14 -15.87 8.30 1.85
C THR A 14 -14.62 7.42 1.94
N VAL A 15 -13.54 7.85 1.30
CA VAL A 15 -12.22 7.20 1.42
C VAL A 15 -11.74 7.35 2.87
N GLN A 16 -11.33 6.24 3.48
CA GLN A 16 -10.76 6.23 4.82
C GLN A 16 -9.27 6.61 4.76
N ASP A 17 -8.72 7.10 5.86
CA ASP A 17 -7.29 7.35 5.94
C ASP A 17 -6.53 6.03 5.92
N ILE A 18 -6.90 5.07 6.78
CA ILE A 18 -6.24 3.77 6.91
C ILE A 18 -7.26 2.64 6.86
N TYR A 19 -6.99 1.63 6.02
CA TYR A 19 -7.72 0.37 5.99
C TYR A 19 -6.80 -0.79 6.42
N TYR A 20 -7.20 -1.50 7.48
CA TYR A 20 -6.51 -2.69 7.93
C TYR A 20 -6.97 -3.89 7.11
N LEU A 21 -6.04 -4.51 6.37
CA LEU A 21 -6.36 -5.71 5.60
C LEU A 21 -6.88 -6.82 6.53
N GLU A 22 -7.99 -7.43 6.15
CA GLU A 22 -8.73 -8.39 6.97
C GLU A 22 -8.33 -9.84 6.72
N ASN A 23 -7.81 -10.11 5.51
CA ASN A 23 -7.48 -11.46 5.08
C ASN A 23 -6.28 -11.47 4.10
N ILE A 24 -5.74 -12.68 3.89
CA ILE A 24 -4.59 -12.90 3.03
C ILE A 24 -4.90 -12.64 1.56
N GLU A 25 -6.13 -12.86 1.12
CA GLU A 25 -6.59 -12.65 -0.24
C GLU A 25 -6.47 -11.18 -0.64
N GLN A 26 -6.78 -10.25 0.27
CA GLN A 26 -6.57 -8.82 0.08
C GLN A 26 -5.08 -8.48 -0.08
N LEU A 27 -4.21 -9.04 0.78
CA LEU A 27 -2.77 -8.83 0.69
C LEU A 27 -2.18 -9.40 -0.60
N GLU A 28 -2.60 -10.61 -1.01
CA GLU A 28 -2.19 -11.20 -2.27
C GLU A 28 -2.70 -10.40 -3.49
N ALA A 29 -3.92 -9.89 -3.40
CA ALA A 29 -4.47 -9.06 -4.45
C ALA A 29 -3.63 -7.79 -4.64
N ILE A 30 -3.33 -7.05 -3.58
CA ILE A 30 -2.56 -5.80 -3.69
C ILE A 30 -1.06 -6.04 -3.96
N SER A 31 -0.55 -7.25 -3.71
CA SER A 31 0.85 -7.63 -3.98
C SER A 31 1.15 -7.85 -5.47
N ASP A 32 0.21 -7.69 -6.38
CA ASP A 32 0.46 -7.66 -7.82
C ASP A 32 0.92 -6.24 -8.23
N PRO A 33 2.02 -6.09 -9.02
CA PRO A 33 2.55 -4.77 -9.37
C PRO A 33 1.56 -3.86 -10.10
N ILE A 34 0.69 -4.43 -10.94
CA ILE A 34 -0.30 -3.64 -11.70
C ILE A 34 -1.42 -3.20 -10.76
N ARG A 35 -1.93 -4.10 -9.91
CA ARG A 35 -2.99 -3.77 -8.96
C ARG A 35 -2.50 -2.78 -7.91
N TYR A 36 -1.25 -2.91 -7.44
CA TYR A 36 -0.62 -1.94 -6.57
C TYR A 36 -0.59 -0.53 -7.20
N ARG A 37 -0.08 -0.40 -8.44
CA ARG A 37 -0.05 0.89 -9.15
C ARG A 37 -1.45 1.42 -9.44
N MET A 38 -2.39 0.54 -9.77
CA MET A 38 -3.80 0.88 -10.00
C MET A 38 -4.43 1.47 -8.74
N TYR A 39 -4.19 0.88 -7.58
CA TYR A 39 -4.70 1.33 -6.29
C TYR A 39 -4.33 2.78 -6.02
N PHE A 40 -3.06 3.15 -6.21
CA PHE A 40 -2.59 4.53 -5.99
C PHE A 40 -3.10 5.57 -7.00
N ILE A 41 -3.54 5.15 -8.18
CA ILE A 41 -4.17 6.06 -9.15
C ILE A 41 -5.63 6.34 -8.75
N MET A 42 -6.24 5.45 -7.97
CA MET A 42 -7.67 5.46 -7.65
C MET A 42 -7.99 6.16 -6.31
N THR A 43 -7.10 6.97 -5.78
CA THR A 43 -7.41 7.90 -4.67
C THR A 43 -8.52 8.87 -5.06
N GLU A 44 -8.62 9.21 -6.35
CA GLU A 44 -9.78 9.86 -6.97
C GLU A 44 -10.57 8.85 -7.81
N PRO A 45 -11.90 9.06 -8.00
CA PRO A 45 -12.72 8.17 -8.81
C PRO A 45 -12.19 8.01 -10.25
N GLN A 46 -11.92 6.77 -10.67
CA GLN A 46 -11.36 6.44 -11.98
C GLN A 46 -12.19 5.42 -12.72
N THR A 47 -12.24 5.53 -14.06
CA THR A 47 -12.84 4.52 -14.93
C THR A 47 -11.80 3.49 -15.38
N GLY A 48 -12.23 2.29 -15.76
CA GLY A 48 -11.34 1.27 -16.32
C GLY A 48 -10.57 1.74 -17.56
N ALA A 49 -11.16 2.65 -18.35
CA ALA A 49 -10.49 3.25 -19.52
C ALA A 49 -9.38 4.24 -19.12
N GLN A 50 -9.60 5.05 -18.09
CA GLN A 50 -8.59 5.95 -17.53
C GLN A 50 -7.42 5.17 -16.94
N LEU A 51 -7.70 4.12 -16.15
CA LEU A 51 -6.70 3.23 -15.58
C LEU A 51 -5.86 2.53 -16.66
N ALA A 52 -6.50 2.03 -17.73
CA ALA A 52 -5.80 1.41 -18.86
C ALA A 52 -4.80 2.37 -19.51
N ARG A 53 -5.20 3.62 -19.72
CA ARG A 53 -4.37 4.67 -20.28
C ARG A 53 -3.21 5.05 -19.36
N ALA A 54 -3.50 5.28 -18.07
CA ALA A 54 -2.50 5.69 -17.09
C ALA A 54 -1.41 4.62 -16.88
N LEU A 55 -1.79 3.33 -16.94
CA LEU A 55 -0.89 2.21 -16.76
C LEU A 55 -0.23 1.71 -18.08
N GLY A 56 -0.65 2.21 -19.23
CA GLY A 56 -0.15 1.74 -20.54
C GLY A 56 -0.52 0.27 -20.84
N ILE A 57 -1.70 -0.20 -20.37
CA ILE A 57 -2.18 -1.57 -20.57
C ILE A 57 -3.48 -1.58 -21.39
N SER A 58 -3.87 -2.76 -21.88
CA SER A 58 -5.16 -2.90 -22.58
C SER A 58 -6.35 -2.70 -21.63
N ARG A 59 -7.50 -2.23 -22.15
CA ARG A 59 -8.73 -2.09 -21.38
C ARG A 59 -9.17 -3.43 -20.73
N ALA A 60 -9.06 -4.53 -21.46
CA ALA A 60 -9.40 -5.86 -20.92
C ALA A 60 -8.54 -6.21 -19.70
N ARG A 61 -7.22 -5.93 -19.77
CA ARG A 61 -6.31 -6.17 -18.65
C ARG A 61 -6.59 -5.23 -17.46
N ALA A 62 -6.92 -3.97 -17.72
CA ALA A 62 -7.32 -3.03 -16.66
C ALA A 62 -8.59 -3.50 -15.96
N HIS A 63 -9.62 -3.90 -16.70
CA HIS A 63 -10.85 -4.46 -16.12
C HIS A 63 -10.62 -5.75 -15.32
N TYR A 64 -9.74 -6.63 -15.80
CA TYR A 64 -9.37 -7.85 -15.07
C TYR A 64 -8.77 -7.51 -13.68
N HIS A 65 -7.78 -6.62 -13.62
CA HIS A 65 -7.15 -6.24 -12.36
C HIS A 65 -8.11 -5.44 -11.45
N LEU A 66 -8.92 -4.56 -12.03
CA LEU A 66 -9.94 -3.80 -11.30
C LEU A 66 -10.98 -4.71 -10.64
N ASN A 67 -11.45 -5.74 -11.36
CA ASN A 67 -12.40 -6.69 -10.83
C ASN A 67 -11.84 -7.46 -9.63
N ILE A 68 -10.56 -7.87 -9.68
CA ILE A 68 -9.92 -8.53 -8.53
C ILE A 68 -9.89 -7.61 -7.31
N LEU A 69 -9.49 -6.33 -7.48
CA LEU A 69 -9.51 -5.37 -6.37
C LEU A 69 -10.92 -5.15 -5.80
N LYS A 70 -11.92 -5.12 -6.67
CA LYS A 70 -13.32 -5.02 -6.28
C LYS A 70 -13.81 -6.27 -5.54
N GLU A 71 -13.49 -7.46 -6.03
CA GLU A 71 -13.90 -8.74 -5.43
C GLU A 71 -13.35 -8.90 -4.01
N VAL A 72 -12.14 -8.43 -3.74
CA VAL A 72 -11.56 -8.44 -2.40
C VAL A 72 -11.94 -7.22 -1.55
N GLY A 73 -12.75 -6.31 -2.07
CA GLY A 73 -13.26 -5.16 -1.32
C GLY A 73 -12.25 -4.03 -1.11
N LEU A 74 -11.18 -3.93 -1.90
CA LEU A 74 -10.20 -2.85 -1.82
C LEU A 74 -10.56 -1.62 -2.66
N VAL A 75 -11.58 -1.73 -3.53
CA VAL A 75 -12.15 -0.62 -4.28
C VAL A 75 -13.67 -0.69 -4.28
N THR A 76 -14.31 0.47 -4.29
CA THR A 76 -15.76 0.64 -4.30
C THR A 76 -16.23 1.30 -5.59
N PHE A 77 -17.45 0.99 -5.98
CA PHE A 77 -18.15 1.66 -7.07
C PHE A 77 -18.65 3.03 -6.58
N GLN A 78 -18.37 4.07 -7.35
CA GLN A 78 -18.71 5.46 -7.03
C GLN A 78 -19.84 6.05 -7.90
N GLY A 79 -20.31 5.29 -8.86
CA GLY A 79 -21.38 5.75 -9.75
C GLY A 79 -21.06 5.57 -11.23
N GLU A 80 -21.95 6.09 -12.05
CA GLU A 80 -21.84 6.05 -13.51
C GLU A 80 -21.82 7.47 -14.08
N GLY A 81 -21.01 7.65 -15.12
CA GLY A 81 -20.99 8.91 -15.89
C GLY A 81 -21.05 8.63 -17.37
N MET A 82 -21.44 9.62 -18.15
CA MET A 82 -21.51 9.51 -19.60
C MET A 82 -20.30 10.19 -20.23
N SER A 83 -19.52 9.45 -21.00
CA SER A 83 -18.40 9.97 -21.78
C SER A 83 -18.55 9.57 -23.24
N HIS A 84 -18.64 10.57 -24.15
CA HIS A 84 -18.79 10.37 -25.60
C HIS A 84 -19.93 9.40 -25.98
N GLY A 85 -21.07 9.45 -25.25
CA GLY A 85 -22.23 8.60 -25.49
C GLY A 85 -22.09 7.17 -24.94
N ILE A 86 -21.04 6.88 -24.17
CA ILE A 86 -20.79 5.59 -23.53
C ILE A 86 -20.91 5.77 -22.02
N THR A 87 -21.67 4.92 -21.35
CA THR A 87 -21.74 4.87 -19.90
C THR A 87 -20.45 4.27 -19.33
N GLU A 88 -19.74 5.01 -18.51
CA GLU A 88 -18.53 4.57 -17.81
C GLU A 88 -18.80 4.45 -16.31
N LYS A 89 -18.23 3.42 -15.69
CA LYS A 89 -18.32 3.17 -14.24
C LYS A 89 -17.07 3.70 -13.54
N TYR A 90 -17.28 4.45 -12.48
CA TYR A 90 -16.22 5.02 -11.65
C TYR A 90 -15.99 4.17 -10.42
N TYR A 91 -14.73 4.02 -10.06
CA TYR A 91 -14.28 3.25 -8.89
C TYR A 91 -13.24 4.03 -8.14
N GLN A 92 -13.21 3.88 -6.82
CA GLN A 92 -12.27 4.54 -5.92
C GLN A 92 -11.79 3.55 -4.87
N VAL A 93 -10.60 3.78 -4.32
CA VAL A 93 -10.04 2.98 -3.22
C VAL A 93 -10.86 3.17 -1.93
N VAL A 94 -10.82 2.17 -1.06
CA VAL A 94 -11.49 2.23 0.24
C VAL A 94 -10.74 3.11 1.25
N ALA A 95 -9.41 3.23 1.08
CA ALA A 95 -8.55 4.03 1.94
C ALA A 95 -7.28 4.46 1.19
N GLU A 96 -6.63 5.53 1.66
CA GLU A 96 -5.35 5.99 1.12
C GLU A 96 -4.22 5.05 1.52
N TYR A 97 -4.23 4.57 2.76
CA TYR A 97 -3.22 3.67 3.31
C TYR A 97 -3.78 2.29 3.59
N LEU A 98 -2.97 1.26 3.28
CA LEU A 98 -3.26 -0.14 3.62
C LEU A 98 -2.30 -0.62 4.70
N ASP A 99 -2.84 -1.12 5.80
CA ASP A 99 -2.07 -1.72 6.89
C ASP A 99 -2.34 -3.24 6.94
N PHE A 100 -1.31 -4.04 6.73
CA PHE A 100 -1.37 -5.51 6.78
C PHE A 100 -0.77 -6.09 8.07
N SER A 101 -0.43 -5.27 9.05
CA SER A 101 0.22 -5.71 10.29
C SER A 101 -0.59 -6.74 11.05
N ARG A 102 -1.93 -6.71 10.94
CA ARG A 102 -2.84 -7.67 11.57
C ARG A 102 -2.80 -9.07 10.94
N LEU A 103 -2.34 -9.17 9.70
CA LEU A 103 -2.23 -10.46 8.98
C LEU A 103 -0.94 -11.20 9.29
N ILE A 104 0.03 -10.52 9.90
CA ILE A 104 1.29 -11.11 10.32
C ILE A 104 1.16 -11.50 11.77
N PRO A 105 1.25 -12.81 12.10
CA PRO A 105 1.15 -13.27 13.47
C PRO A 105 2.17 -12.57 14.37
N GLN A 106 1.71 -12.11 15.53
CA GLN A 106 2.54 -11.41 16.52
C GLN A 106 3.08 -12.37 17.58
N ASP A 107 2.63 -13.62 17.58
CA ASP A 107 3.04 -14.62 18.57
C ASP A 107 4.47 -15.09 18.27
N GLN A 108 5.33 -14.94 19.28
CA GLN A 108 6.76 -15.28 19.19
C GLN A 108 7.02 -16.80 19.23
N ASN A 109 6.04 -17.59 19.68
CA ASN A 109 6.12 -19.03 19.77
C ASN A 109 5.42 -19.74 18.59
N LEU A 110 4.97 -18.97 17.61
CA LEU A 110 4.23 -19.53 16.48
C LEU A 110 5.21 -20.33 15.60
N VAL A 111 5.00 -21.63 15.55
CA VAL A 111 5.63 -22.46 14.51
C VAL A 111 4.99 -22.06 13.18
N PRO A 112 5.81 -21.62 12.20
CA PRO A 112 5.27 -21.20 10.91
C PRO A 112 4.45 -22.31 10.27
N ASN A 113 3.17 -22.07 10.06
CA ASN A 113 2.31 -22.95 9.29
C ASN A 113 2.19 -22.43 7.84
N GLU A 114 1.51 -23.16 6.97
CA GLU A 114 1.35 -22.81 5.56
C GLU A 114 0.73 -21.41 5.38
N VAL A 115 -0.26 -21.04 6.20
CA VAL A 115 -0.93 -19.73 6.15
C VAL A 115 0.05 -18.62 6.53
N THR A 116 0.83 -18.81 7.58
CA THR A 116 1.87 -17.85 8.01
C THR A 116 2.90 -17.64 6.92
N LEU A 117 3.42 -18.71 6.31
CA LEU A 117 4.38 -18.62 5.21
C LEU A 117 3.80 -17.91 3.99
N ARG A 118 2.53 -18.16 3.68
CA ARG A 118 1.81 -17.50 2.59
C ARG A 118 1.69 -16.00 2.87
N SER A 119 1.34 -15.60 4.07
CA SER A 119 1.27 -14.19 4.51
C SER A 119 2.62 -13.49 4.37
N PHE A 120 3.70 -14.11 4.84
CA PHE A 120 5.05 -13.55 4.70
C PHE A 120 5.48 -13.39 3.24
N LYS A 121 5.23 -14.39 2.40
CA LYS A 121 5.54 -14.32 0.96
C LYS A 121 4.79 -13.17 0.28
N ALA A 122 3.51 -13.00 0.60
CA ALA A 122 2.70 -11.91 0.06
C ALA A 122 3.21 -10.55 0.56
N ALA A 123 3.56 -10.42 1.84
CA ALA A 123 4.12 -9.20 2.40
C ALA A 123 5.47 -8.83 1.75
N ILE A 124 6.38 -9.80 1.57
CA ILE A 124 7.66 -9.57 0.88
C ILE A 124 7.43 -9.11 -0.56
N LYS A 125 6.51 -9.76 -1.28
CA LYS A 125 6.18 -9.37 -2.65
C LYS A 125 5.63 -7.95 -2.71
N PHE A 126 4.76 -7.58 -1.76
CA PHE A 126 4.24 -6.23 -1.64
C PHE A 126 5.36 -5.21 -1.41
N VAL A 127 6.28 -5.47 -0.47
CA VAL A 127 7.43 -4.60 -0.19
C VAL A 127 8.35 -4.49 -1.41
N THR A 128 8.58 -5.57 -2.14
CA THR A 128 9.38 -5.55 -3.38
C THR A 128 8.77 -4.62 -4.42
N ASN A 129 7.45 -4.64 -4.60
CA ASN A 129 6.76 -3.72 -5.49
C ASN A 129 6.89 -2.26 -5.05
N LEU A 130 6.85 -2.01 -3.73
CA LEU A 130 7.10 -0.68 -3.16
C LEU A 130 8.50 -0.16 -3.53
N LEU A 131 9.53 -0.99 -3.39
CA LEU A 131 10.90 -0.65 -3.70
C LEU A 131 11.09 -0.37 -5.21
N ASP A 132 10.50 -1.19 -6.08
CA ASP A 132 10.55 -0.98 -7.53
C ASP A 132 9.89 0.33 -7.94
N THR A 133 8.73 0.64 -7.37
CA THR A 133 8.04 1.92 -7.63
C THR A 133 8.84 3.11 -7.09
N SER A 134 9.52 2.96 -5.93
CA SER A 134 10.40 3.98 -5.39
C SER A 134 11.61 4.23 -6.30
N ARG A 135 12.22 3.18 -6.85
CA ARG A 135 13.30 3.28 -7.83
C ARG A 135 12.88 4.05 -9.08
N GLU A 136 11.68 3.79 -9.62
CA GLU A 136 11.13 4.54 -10.75
C GLU A 136 10.90 6.01 -10.39
N GLY A 137 10.41 6.31 -9.20
CA GLY A 137 10.22 7.67 -8.69
C GLY A 137 11.54 8.43 -8.59
N ILE A 138 12.56 7.84 -7.96
CA ILE A 138 13.89 8.43 -7.80
C ILE A 138 14.52 8.74 -9.16
N SER A 139 14.37 7.86 -10.15
CA SER A 139 14.94 8.08 -11.49
C SER A 139 14.31 9.27 -12.23
N ARG A 140 13.16 9.75 -11.81
CA ARG A 140 12.44 10.90 -12.37
C ARG A 140 12.59 12.20 -11.54
N LEU A 141 13.26 12.13 -10.39
CA LEU A 141 13.50 13.30 -9.56
C LEU A 141 14.40 14.29 -10.31
N GLN A 142 13.85 15.46 -10.61
CA GLN A 142 14.67 16.66 -10.86
C GLN A 142 15.14 17.14 -9.48
N ALA A 143 16.40 17.57 -9.37
CA ALA A 143 17.04 17.92 -8.11
C ALA A 143 16.17 18.87 -7.26
N TYR A 144 15.70 18.37 -6.11
CA TYR A 144 15.07 19.20 -5.08
C TYR A 144 16.18 19.99 -4.35
N GLN A 145 16.18 21.30 -4.53
CA GLN A 145 17.09 22.16 -3.79
C GLN A 145 16.68 22.19 -2.31
N GLY A 146 17.61 21.82 -1.40
CA GLY A 146 17.43 21.94 0.04
C GLY A 146 16.99 20.66 0.77
N VAL A 147 16.55 19.63 0.07
CA VAL A 147 16.24 18.32 0.65
C VAL A 147 17.16 17.29 0.01
N GLY A 148 17.95 16.55 0.78
CA GLY A 148 18.83 15.49 0.27
C GLY A 148 18.06 14.39 -0.49
N ILE A 149 18.77 13.54 -1.23
CA ILE A 149 18.16 12.46 -2.06
C ILE A 149 17.44 11.40 -1.21
N GLY A 150 17.42 11.56 0.10
CA GLY A 150 16.81 10.63 1.02
C GLY A 150 17.84 9.81 1.79
N PHE A 151 17.34 9.00 2.70
CA PHE A 151 18.13 8.19 3.60
C PHE A 151 17.86 6.72 3.28
N HIS A 152 18.91 5.97 2.92
CA HIS A 152 18.84 4.53 2.70
C HIS A 152 19.82 3.83 3.64
N TYR A 153 19.32 2.90 4.42
CA TYR A 153 20.14 2.15 5.35
C TYR A 153 19.73 0.68 5.35
N ILE A 154 20.69 -0.21 5.17
CA ILE A 154 20.51 -1.65 5.32
C ILE A 154 21.44 -2.07 6.45
N LEU A 155 20.87 -2.62 7.51
CA LEU A 155 21.61 -3.11 8.66
C LEU A 155 21.24 -4.56 8.92
N ASN A 156 22.23 -5.43 8.83
CA ASN A 156 22.12 -6.79 9.32
C ASN A 156 22.60 -6.80 10.77
N SER A 157 21.72 -7.07 11.71
CA SER A 157 22.03 -7.04 13.14
C SER A 157 21.43 -8.23 13.87
N LYS A 158 22.14 -8.68 14.89
CA LYS A 158 21.62 -9.70 15.82
C LYS A 158 20.99 -8.99 17.02
N LEU A 159 19.70 -9.13 17.18
CA LEU A 159 18.92 -8.52 18.24
C LEU A 159 18.34 -9.60 19.14
N THR A 160 18.26 -9.33 20.45
CA THR A 160 17.45 -10.15 21.33
C THR A 160 15.96 -9.99 21.00
N PRO A 161 15.08 -10.94 21.36
CA PRO A 161 13.63 -10.77 21.14
C PRO A 161 13.05 -9.49 21.75
N ASP A 162 13.59 -9.03 22.88
CA ASP A 162 13.16 -7.78 23.52
C ASP A 162 13.61 -6.54 22.72
N GLN A 163 14.87 -6.54 22.26
CA GLN A 163 15.38 -5.48 21.41
C GLN A 163 14.62 -5.40 20.07
N PHE A 164 14.32 -6.55 19.47
CA PHE A 164 13.51 -6.61 18.25
C PHE A 164 12.12 -5.99 18.48
N ARG A 165 11.46 -6.32 19.61
CA ARG A 165 10.16 -5.74 19.99
C ARG A 165 10.25 -4.22 20.18
N THR A 166 11.30 -3.74 20.84
CA THR A 166 11.53 -2.32 21.07
C THR A 166 11.67 -1.56 19.73
N VAL A 167 12.56 -2.03 18.84
CA VAL A 167 12.75 -1.43 17.51
C VAL A 167 11.44 -1.43 16.71
N LYS A 168 10.69 -2.54 16.75
CA LYS A 168 9.38 -2.61 16.09
C LYS A 168 8.41 -1.54 16.59
N GLN A 169 8.33 -1.34 17.91
CA GLN A 169 7.48 -0.30 18.51
C GLN A 169 7.90 1.12 18.10
N GLU A 170 9.20 1.39 18.05
CA GLU A 170 9.73 2.66 17.59
C GLU A 170 9.41 2.94 16.11
N MET A 171 9.48 1.90 15.27
CA MET A 171 9.09 2.00 13.85
C MET A 171 7.59 2.28 13.68
N ILE A 172 6.74 1.66 14.50
CA ILE A 172 5.29 1.93 14.51
C ILE A 172 5.05 3.39 14.92
N ALA A 173 5.68 3.86 16.00
CA ALA A 173 5.55 5.23 16.47
C ALA A 173 6.05 6.26 15.42
N LEU A 174 7.09 5.92 14.66
CA LEU A 174 7.55 6.76 13.56
C LEU A 174 6.52 6.83 12.42
N LYS A 175 5.93 5.70 12.05
CA LYS A 175 4.83 5.66 11.06
C LYS A 175 3.69 6.58 11.48
N ASP A 176 3.20 6.44 12.72
CA ASP A 176 2.07 7.22 13.23
C ASP A 176 2.39 8.72 13.21
N ARG A 177 3.63 9.11 13.55
CA ARG A 177 4.07 10.50 13.48
C ARG A 177 4.13 11.06 12.06
N VAL A 178 4.55 10.26 11.07
CA VAL A 178 4.55 10.68 9.65
C VAL A 178 3.14 10.94 9.16
N ILE A 179 2.19 10.05 9.50
CA ILE A 179 0.75 10.22 9.17
C ILE A 179 0.19 11.49 9.81
N GLU A 180 0.50 11.72 11.09
CA GLU A 180 0.07 12.94 11.79
C GLU A 180 0.60 14.23 11.14
N MET A 181 1.87 14.24 10.71
CA MET A 181 2.46 15.37 9.99
C MET A 181 1.75 15.63 8.65
N GLU A 182 1.39 14.59 7.92
CA GLU A 182 0.65 14.70 6.66
C GLU A 182 -0.74 15.29 6.88
N CYS A 183 -1.51 14.76 7.83
CA CYS A 183 -2.82 15.31 8.22
C CYS A 183 -2.73 16.78 8.64
N GLN A 184 -1.67 17.19 9.35
CA GLN A 184 -1.46 18.59 9.71
C GLN A 184 -1.22 19.47 8.50
N ASN A 185 -0.47 18.99 7.50
CA ASN A 185 -0.19 19.72 6.27
C ASN A 185 -1.47 19.91 5.41
N GLU A 186 -2.33 18.90 5.33
CA GLU A 186 -3.60 18.97 4.60
C GLU A 186 -4.57 19.98 5.20
N HIS A 187 -4.55 20.17 6.52
CA HIS A 187 -5.39 21.12 7.23
C HIS A 187 -4.72 22.49 7.42
N SER A 188 -3.51 22.68 6.92
CA SER A 188 -2.81 23.95 6.98
C SER A 188 -3.40 24.95 5.99
N ALA A 189 -3.71 26.15 6.47
CA ALA A 189 -4.10 27.28 5.60
C ALA A 189 -2.89 27.94 4.91
N GLU A 190 -1.67 27.51 5.20
CA GLU A 190 -0.43 28.05 4.64
C GLU A 190 -0.05 27.29 3.35
N ASP A 191 0.33 28.05 2.32
CA ASP A 191 0.87 27.50 1.07
C ASP A 191 2.35 27.09 1.31
N LEU A 192 2.55 25.93 1.95
CA LEU A 192 3.86 25.40 2.26
C LEU A 192 4.43 24.60 1.08
N PRO A 193 5.73 24.71 0.79
CA PRO A 193 6.37 23.88 -0.23
C PRO A 193 6.47 22.44 0.28
N LEU A 194 5.55 21.57 -0.17
CA LEU A 194 5.52 20.15 0.19
C LEU A 194 6.41 19.32 -0.73
N VAL A 195 7.05 18.31 -0.15
CA VAL A 195 7.88 17.34 -0.87
C VAL A 195 7.17 15.98 -0.85
N ASN A 196 6.87 15.47 -2.05
CA ASN A 196 6.36 14.10 -2.16
C ASN A 196 7.44 13.11 -1.75
N CYS A 197 7.22 12.40 -0.64
CA CYS A 197 8.16 11.41 -0.13
C CYS A 197 7.47 10.05 0.06
N ARG A 198 8.26 8.99 0.07
CA ARG A 198 7.82 7.66 0.47
C ARG A 198 8.68 7.19 1.63
N THR A 199 8.03 6.89 2.74
CA THR A 199 8.66 6.26 3.91
C THR A 199 8.38 4.76 3.87
N THR A 200 9.43 3.93 3.82
CA THR A 200 9.32 2.47 3.88
C THR A 200 10.10 1.97 5.08
N LEU A 201 9.41 1.36 6.02
CA LEU A 201 9.99 0.76 7.23
C LEU A 201 9.87 -0.76 7.13
N PHE A 202 11.00 -1.46 7.27
CA PHE A 202 11.06 -2.90 7.13
C PHE A 202 11.97 -3.50 8.20
N LEU A 203 11.41 -4.39 9.02
CA LEU A 203 12.13 -5.15 10.03
C LEU A 203 11.64 -6.60 9.97
N THR A 204 12.51 -7.53 9.58
CA THR A 204 12.18 -8.95 9.43
C THR A 204 13.20 -9.81 10.12
N PRO A 205 12.79 -10.78 10.95
CA PRO A 205 13.70 -11.81 11.42
C PRO A 205 14.18 -12.66 10.22
N MET A 206 15.45 -13.00 10.23
CA MET A 206 16.08 -13.83 9.20
C MET A 206 16.69 -15.06 9.86
N SER A 207 16.81 -16.16 9.11
CA SER A 207 17.50 -17.35 9.57
C SER A 207 19.02 -17.15 9.61
N ASP A 208 19.67 -17.77 10.57
CA ASP A 208 21.12 -17.59 10.79
C ASP A 208 21.97 -18.08 9.61
N ASP A 209 21.51 -19.08 8.88
CA ASP A 209 22.17 -19.65 7.69
C ASP A 209 22.35 -18.65 6.53
N LEU A 210 21.56 -17.57 6.49
CA LEU A 210 21.73 -16.48 5.51
C LEU A 210 22.91 -15.55 5.85
N PHE A 211 23.51 -15.66 7.03
CA PHE A 211 24.62 -14.82 7.50
C PHE A 211 25.93 -15.62 7.68
N GLU A 212 25.86 -16.94 7.57
CA GLU A 212 27.06 -17.79 7.53
C GLU A 212 27.61 -17.73 6.10
N SER A 213 28.60 -16.85 5.88
CA SER A 213 29.37 -16.87 4.65
C SER A 213 30.07 -18.23 4.54
N ASP A 214 30.09 -18.80 3.35
CA ASP A 214 30.89 -19.97 2.98
C ASP A 214 32.40 -19.76 3.32
N THR A 215 32.73 -19.85 4.59
CA THR A 215 34.15 -19.84 5.06
C THR A 215 34.71 -21.25 5.21
N GLU A 216 34.08 -22.26 4.62
CA GLU A 216 34.64 -23.61 4.51
C GLU A 216 34.85 -24.03 3.06
N SER A 217 35.86 -23.45 2.41
CA SER A 217 36.52 -24.09 1.26
C SER A 217 37.87 -23.47 1.00
N GLU A 218 38.82 -23.65 1.94
CA GLU A 218 40.27 -23.71 1.67
C GLU A 218 40.94 -24.50 2.81
N GLU A 219 40.93 -25.84 2.67
CA GLU A 219 41.98 -26.72 3.14
C GLU A 219 42.35 -27.71 2.02
#